data_6c7b3ddf9202b3e54518d97583b23bfe
#
_entry.id   6c7b3ddf9202b3e54518d97583b23bfe
#
_cell.length_a   1.000
_cell.length_b   1.000
_cell.length_c   1.000
_cell.angle_alpha   90.00
_cell.angle_beta   90.00
_cell.angle_gamma   90.00
#
_symmetry.space_group_name_H-M   'P 1'
#
loop_
_entity.id
_entity.type
_entity.pdbx_description
1 polymer ?
#
loop_
_entity_poly.entity_id
_entity_poly.type
_entity_poly.pdbx_seq_one_letter_code
_entity_poly.pdbx_strand_id
1 'polypeptide(L)'
;MKIEKILSHKPKVLSDVQRKAYFKDGYLVLDRFISDEWLDRLWAVTNEFIDESRTYTKSDSKFDLDSGHQHNNPRLRRLTSPVSHHETYWEFASKGPIVDVAEDLLGPDVIFHHS
;
A
#
# COMPACT_ATOMS: atom_id res chain seq x y z
N MET A 1 18.87 3.31 9.93
CA MET A 1 20.06 2.51 9.52
C MET A 1 20.84 3.32 8.49
N LYS A 2 22.17 3.29 8.55
CA LYS A 2 22.99 4.02 7.57
C LYS A 2 22.96 3.33 6.20
N ILE A 3 23.10 4.14 5.14
CA ILE A 3 23.03 3.67 3.75
C ILE A 3 24.02 2.55 3.48
N GLU A 4 25.25 2.68 3.96
CA GLU A 4 26.30 1.66 3.77
C GLU A 4 25.89 0.32 4.38
N LYS A 5 25.26 0.36 5.55
CA LYS A 5 24.79 -0.85 6.21
C LYS A 5 23.63 -1.49 5.47
N ILE A 6 22.71 -0.69 4.96
CA ILE A 6 21.61 -1.19 4.11
C ILE A 6 22.17 -1.88 2.86
N LEU A 7 23.09 -1.22 2.17
CA LEU A 7 23.69 -1.74 0.93
C LEU A 7 24.56 -2.98 1.19
N SER A 8 25.00 -3.22 2.42
CA SER A 8 25.77 -4.43 2.77
C SER A 8 24.90 -5.68 2.81
N HIS A 9 23.57 -5.55 2.96
CA HIS A 9 22.66 -6.68 2.91
C HIS A 9 22.31 -7.05 1.48
N LYS A 10 22.26 -8.35 1.20
CA LYS A 10 21.86 -8.83 -0.13
C LYS A 10 20.42 -8.42 -0.42
N PRO A 11 20.13 -7.77 -1.55
CA PRO A 11 18.77 -7.40 -1.89
C PRO A 11 17.93 -8.63 -2.26
N LYS A 12 16.63 -8.55 -1.99
CA LYS A 12 15.67 -9.61 -2.32
C LYS A 12 15.10 -9.44 -3.73
N VAL A 13 14.76 -8.20 -4.11
CA VAL A 13 14.07 -7.92 -5.37
C VAL A 13 14.68 -6.77 -6.15
N LEU A 14 15.36 -5.82 -5.50
CA LEU A 14 15.97 -4.66 -6.18
C LEU A 14 17.41 -4.96 -6.56
N SER A 15 17.88 -4.32 -7.64
CA SER A 15 19.29 -4.31 -7.97
C SER A 15 20.05 -3.29 -7.11
N ASP A 16 21.37 -3.40 -7.05
CA ASP A 16 22.21 -2.39 -6.39
C ASP A 16 22.10 -1.03 -7.08
N VAL A 17 21.95 -1.02 -8.39
CA VAL A 17 21.76 0.21 -9.17
C VAL A 17 20.47 0.92 -8.74
N GLN A 18 19.36 0.16 -8.57
CA GLN A 18 18.09 0.71 -8.13
C GLN A 18 18.17 1.24 -6.68
N ARG A 19 18.81 0.52 -5.78
CA ARG A 19 18.97 0.95 -4.39
C ARG A 19 19.78 2.23 -4.29
N LYS A 20 20.90 2.30 -5.02
CA LYS A 20 21.74 3.50 -5.06
C LYS A 20 20.99 4.69 -5.67
N ALA A 21 20.20 4.46 -6.72
CA ALA A 21 19.39 5.50 -7.34
C ALA A 21 18.37 6.05 -6.33
N TYR A 22 17.73 5.19 -5.55
CA TYR A 22 16.80 5.63 -4.50
C TYR A 22 17.48 6.56 -3.49
N PHE A 23 18.66 6.20 -3.01
CA PHE A 23 19.38 7.03 -2.03
C PHE A 23 19.89 8.33 -2.63
N LYS A 24 20.18 8.36 -3.92
CA LYS A 24 20.61 9.57 -4.62
C LYS A 24 19.45 10.51 -4.91
N ASP A 25 18.34 9.96 -5.43
CA ASP A 25 17.23 10.74 -6.01
C ASP A 25 16.10 10.97 -5.00
N GLY A 26 16.02 10.16 -3.95
CA GLY A 26 14.96 10.23 -2.94
C GLY A 26 13.67 9.49 -3.34
N TYR A 27 13.64 8.85 -4.49
CA TYR A 27 12.50 8.04 -4.94
C TYR A 27 12.97 6.95 -5.90
N LEU A 28 12.08 5.99 -6.12
CA LEU A 28 12.30 4.90 -7.09
C LEU A 28 10.95 4.52 -7.71
N VAL A 29 10.93 4.40 -9.04
CA VAL A 29 9.75 3.94 -9.77
C VAL A 29 9.97 2.49 -10.18
N LEU A 30 9.02 1.62 -9.84
CA LEU A 30 9.02 0.21 -10.21
C LEU A 30 7.83 -0.04 -11.14
N ASP A 31 8.09 0.02 -12.44
CA ASP A 31 7.04 -0.15 -13.45
C ASP A 31 6.47 -1.56 -13.40
N ARG A 32 5.13 -1.68 -13.35
CA ARG A 32 4.39 -2.93 -13.37
C ARG A 32 4.84 -3.95 -12.31
N PHE A 33 5.28 -3.44 -11.16
CA PHE A 33 5.82 -4.29 -10.10
C PHE A 33 4.75 -5.14 -9.41
N ILE A 34 3.54 -4.57 -9.22
CA ILE A 34 2.44 -5.28 -8.57
C ILE A 34 1.75 -6.17 -9.60
N SER A 35 1.63 -7.47 -9.33
CA SER A 35 1.02 -8.43 -10.24
C SER A 35 -0.47 -8.15 -10.46
N ASP A 36 -0.98 -8.57 -11.62
CA ASP A 36 -2.41 -8.47 -11.91
C ASP A 36 -3.25 -9.24 -10.91
N GLU A 37 -2.76 -10.38 -10.42
CA GLU A 37 -3.44 -11.17 -9.40
C GLU A 37 -3.64 -10.37 -8.11
N TRP A 38 -2.60 -9.66 -7.63
CA TRP A 38 -2.72 -8.79 -6.47
C TRP A 38 -3.67 -7.61 -6.74
N LEU A 39 -3.56 -6.99 -7.91
CA LEU A 39 -4.43 -5.87 -8.27
C LEU A 39 -5.90 -6.31 -8.30
N ASP A 40 -6.19 -7.45 -8.88
CA ASP A 40 -7.55 -7.99 -8.94
C ASP A 40 -8.12 -8.26 -7.54
N ARG A 41 -7.32 -8.83 -6.65
CA ARG A 41 -7.72 -9.08 -5.26
C ARG A 41 -8.00 -7.78 -4.52
N LEU A 42 -7.11 -6.81 -4.64
CA LEU A 42 -7.26 -5.50 -3.99
C LEU A 42 -8.47 -4.75 -4.54
N TRP A 43 -8.69 -4.77 -5.84
CA TRP A 43 -9.85 -4.14 -6.46
C TRP A 43 -11.17 -4.78 -6.03
N ALA A 44 -11.22 -6.10 -5.97
CA ALA A 44 -12.43 -6.81 -5.53
C ALA A 44 -12.86 -6.38 -4.12
N VAL A 45 -11.92 -6.35 -3.18
CA VAL A 45 -12.19 -5.93 -1.80
C VAL A 45 -12.52 -4.44 -1.73
N THR A 46 -11.79 -3.60 -2.45
CA THR A 46 -12.01 -2.15 -2.47
C THR A 46 -13.41 -1.83 -3.02
N ASN A 47 -13.84 -2.53 -4.06
CA ASN A 47 -15.18 -2.34 -4.62
C ASN A 47 -16.29 -2.74 -3.64
N GLU A 48 -16.07 -3.77 -2.82
CA GLU A 48 -17.01 -4.12 -1.75
C GLU A 48 -17.19 -2.97 -0.75
N PHE A 49 -16.10 -2.31 -0.36
CA PHE A 49 -16.17 -1.17 0.55
C PHE A 49 -16.79 0.07 -0.11
N ILE A 50 -16.52 0.31 -1.39
CA ILE A 50 -17.18 1.39 -2.13
C ILE A 50 -18.69 1.16 -2.14
N ASP A 51 -19.15 -0.06 -2.40
CA ASP A 51 -20.56 -0.40 -2.39
C ASP A 51 -21.16 -0.25 -0.99
N GLU A 52 -20.47 -0.70 0.05
CA GLU A 52 -20.91 -0.50 1.42
C GLU A 52 -21.08 0.99 1.75
N SER A 53 -20.18 1.84 1.27
CA SER A 53 -20.23 3.28 1.54
C SER A 53 -21.47 3.98 0.97
N ARG A 54 -22.14 3.38 -0.01
CA ARG A 54 -23.33 3.97 -0.67
C ARG A 54 -24.46 4.26 0.31
N THR A 55 -24.57 3.50 1.38
CA THR A 55 -25.61 3.68 2.40
C THR A 55 -25.26 4.71 3.45
N TYR A 56 -24.04 5.24 3.41
CA TYR A 56 -23.56 6.21 4.38
C TYR A 56 -23.80 7.64 3.89
N THR A 57 -24.33 8.48 4.78
CA THR A 57 -24.60 9.90 4.48
C THR A 57 -23.61 10.84 5.16
N LYS A 58 -22.83 10.33 6.12
CA LYS A 58 -21.84 11.09 6.87
C LYS A 58 -20.57 10.29 7.01
N SER A 59 -19.45 10.98 7.04
CA SER A 59 -18.15 10.37 7.37
C SER A 59 -18.16 9.84 8.82
N ASP A 60 -17.44 8.74 9.01
CA ASP A 60 -17.22 8.15 10.34
C ASP A 60 -15.76 7.73 10.49
N SER A 61 -15.47 6.87 11.46
CA SER A 61 -14.09 6.39 11.68
C SER A 61 -13.59 5.45 10.59
N LYS A 62 -14.48 4.89 9.78
CA LYS A 62 -14.15 3.94 8.70
C LYS A 62 -14.12 4.63 7.34
N PHE A 63 -15.19 5.37 6.99
CA PHE A 63 -15.33 6.01 5.69
C PHE A 63 -15.20 7.53 5.80
N ASP A 64 -14.27 8.07 5.03
CA ASP A 64 -14.15 9.52 4.83
C ASP A 64 -14.76 9.84 3.47
N LEU A 65 -15.94 10.48 3.51
CA LEU A 65 -16.75 10.75 2.33
C LEU A 65 -16.51 12.16 1.79
N ASP A 66 -16.43 12.28 0.47
CA ASP A 66 -16.44 13.58 -0.17
C ASP A 66 -17.81 14.23 -0.06
N SER A 67 -17.87 15.57 -0.11
CA SER A 67 -19.11 16.33 0.03
C SER A 67 -20.17 16.00 -1.03
N GLY A 68 -19.74 15.50 -2.19
CA GLY A 68 -20.64 15.08 -3.27
C GLY A 68 -21.04 13.60 -3.22
N HIS A 69 -20.73 12.90 -2.14
CA HIS A 69 -21.03 11.48 -2.02
C HIS A 69 -22.54 11.22 -2.03
N GLN A 70 -22.98 10.28 -2.87
CA GLN A 70 -24.37 9.87 -3.00
C GLN A 70 -24.46 8.37 -3.24
N HIS A 71 -25.62 7.78 -2.93
CA HIS A 71 -25.86 6.36 -3.13
C HIS A 71 -25.55 5.91 -4.56
N ASN A 72 -26.04 6.64 -5.56
CA ASN A 72 -25.85 6.31 -6.97
C ASN A 72 -24.55 6.84 -7.56
N ASN A 73 -23.81 7.63 -6.81
CA ASN A 73 -22.52 8.19 -7.21
C ASN A 73 -21.60 8.27 -5.99
N PRO A 74 -21.09 7.12 -5.55
CA PRO A 74 -20.24 7.11 -4.35
C PRO A 74 -18.94 7.85 -4.61
N ARG A 75 -18.58 8.73 -3.66
CA ARG A 75 -17.34 9.50 -3.68
C ARG A 75 -16.62 9.33 -2.35
N LEU A 76 -16.08 8.15 -2.18
CA LEU A 76 -15.28 7.79 -1.02
C LEU A 76 -13.90 8.41 -1.16
N ARG A 77 -13.53 9.31 -0.25
CA ARG A 77 -12.21 9.94 -0.23
C ARG A 77 -11.16 8.95 0.27
N ARG A 78 -11.49 8.19 1.31
CA ARG A 78 -10.62 7.14 1.81
C ARG A 78 -11.39 6.15 2.69
N LEU A 79 -10.90 4.94 2.69
CA LEU A 79 -11.17 3.94 3.68
C LEU A 79 -10.06 4.06 4.73
N THR A 80 -10.41 4.45 5.95
CA THR A 80 -9.41 4.69 7.00
C THR A 80 -8.90 3.35 7.55
N SER A 81 -7.58 3.21 7.63
CA SER A 81 -6.92 2.00 8.13
C SER A 81 -7.42 0.71 7.46
N PRO A 82 -7.28 0.58 6.14
CA PRO A 82 -7.84 -0.57 5.41
C PRO A 82 -7.37 -1.92 5.96
N VAL A 83 -6.15 -2.05 6.46
CA VAL A 83 -5.64 -3.31 7.02
C VAL A 83 -6.45 -3.80 8.22
N SER A 84 -7.18 -2.91 8.90
CA SER A 84 -8.03 -3.26 10.05
C SER A 84 -9.41 -3.77 9.62
N HIS A 85 -9.77 -3.64 8.35
CA HIS A 85 -11.11 -3.95 7.88
C HIS A 85 -11.19 -5.18 7.00
N HIS A 86 -10.08 -5.60 6.38
CA HIS A 86 -10.09 -6.79 5.55
C HIS A 86 -8.71 -7.45 5.50
N GLU A 87 -8.72 -8.77 5.58
CA GLU A 87 -7.52 -9.60 5.58
C GLU A 87 -6.64 -9.39 4.34
N THR A 88 -7.23 -9.17 3.17
CA THR A 88 -6.49 -8.97 1.92
C THR A 88 -5.55 -7.77 2.02
N TYR A 89 -5.98 -6.68 2.62
CA TYR A 89 -5.10 -5.51 2.81
C TYR A 89 -3.94 -5.82 3.75
N TRP A 90 -4.20 -6.54 4.84
CA TRP A 90 -3.14 -6.93 5.74
C TRP A 90 -2.17 -7.92 5.09
N GLU A 91 -2.67 -8.87 4.35
CA GLU A 91 -1.82 -9.83 3.63
C GLU A 91 -0.92 -9.11 2.63
N PHE A 92 -1.47 -8.16 1.88
CA PHE A 92 -0.66 -7.34 0.97
C PHE A 92 0.38 -6.52 1.71
N ALA A 93 0.03 -5.88 2.81
CA ALA A 93 0.93 -5.04 3.59
C ALA A 93 2.02 -5.83 4.30
N SER A 94 1.73 -7.06 4.74
CA SER A 94 2.66 -7.86 5.54
C SER A 94 3.42 -8.93 4.74
N LYS A 95 2.85 -9.41 3.65
CA LYS A 95 3.42 -10.53 2.86
C LYS A 95 3.45 -10.25 1.36
N GLY A 96 2.96 -9.10 0.92
CA GLY A 96 2.97 -8.74 -0.48
C GLY A 96 4.36 -8.33 -0.98
N PRO A 97 4.49 -8.07 -2.28
CA PRO A 97 5.79 -7.78 -2.90
C PRO A 97 6.44 -6.48 -2.41
N ILE A 98 5.66 -5.54 -1.89
CA ILE A 98 6.17 -4.27 -1.38
C ILE A 98 7.05 -4.46 -0.14
N VAL A 99 6.81 -5.48 0.66
CA VAL A 99 7.61 -5.76 1.86
C VAL A 99 9.08 -5.98 1.50
N ASP A 100 9.34 -6.76 0.45
CA ASP A 100 10.70 -7.03 0.00
C ASP A 100 11.39 -5.76 -0.50
N VAL A 101 10.67 -4.90 -1.20
CA VAL A 101 11.19 -3.58 -1.61
C VAL A 101 11.53 -2.74 -0.38
N ALA A 102 10.64 -2.68 0.60
CA ALA A 102 10.88 -1.92 1.83
C ALA A 102 12.12 -2.43 2.56
N GLU A 103 12.29 -3.73 2.68
CA GLU A 103 13.48 -4.31 3.31
C GLU A 103 14.77 -3.97 2.53
N ASP A 104 14.71 -3.99 1.20
CA ASP A 104 15.87 -3.64 0.37
C ASP A 104 16.28 -2.18 0.51
N LEU A 105 15.34 -1.28 0.80
CA LEU A 105 15.58 0.15 0.92
C LEU A 105 15.81 0.63 2.34
N LEU A 106 15.22 -0.04 3.33
CA LEU A 106 15.23 0.42 4.74
C LEU A 106 16.01 -0.51 5.67
N GLY A 107 16.35 -1.70 5.20
CA GLY A 107 16.99 -2.74 6.00
C GLY A 107 16.00 -3.84 6.38
N PRO A 108 16.50 -4.99 6.88
CA PRO A 108 15.69 -6.20 7.07
C PRO A 108 14.65 -6.12 8.20
N ASP A 109 14.73 -5.11 9.05
CA ASP A 109 13.88 -5.00 10.25
C ASP A 109 12.74 -3.99 10.07
N VAL A 110 12.09 -4.01 8.91
CA VAL A 110 10.95 -3.11 8.65
C VAL A 110 9.73 -3.49 9.48
N ILE A 111 9.01 -2.48 9.95
CA ILE A 111 7.81 -2.63 10.77
C ILE A 111 6.67 -1.88 10.08
N PHE A 112 5.50 -2.54 9.95
CA PHE A 112 4.28 -1.89 9.50
C PHE A 112 3.86 -0.85 10.54
N HIS A 113 3.59 0.38 10.09
CA HIS A 113 3.21 1.48 10.97
C HIS A 113 1.70 1.75 10.92
N HIS A 114 1.16 2.08 9.75
CA HIS A 114 -0.28 2.32 9.58
C HIS A 114 -0.67 2.27 8.10
N SER A 115 -1.93 2.20 7.87
CA SER A 115 -2.48 2.24 6.51
C SER A 115 -3.45 3.40 6.33
#